data_29b037dc78a9c6dbd624d7b475a7f04d
#
_entry.id   29b037dc78a9c6dbd624d7b475a7f04d
#
_cell.length_a   1.000
_cell.length_b   1.000
_cell.length_c   1.000
_cell.angle_alpha   90.00
_cell.angle_beta   90.00
_cell.angle_gamma   90.00
#
_symmetry.space_group_name_H-M   'P 1'
#
loop_
_entity.id
_entity.type
_entity.pdbx_description
1 polymer ?
#
loop_
_entity_poly.entity_id
_entity_poly.type
_entity_poly.pdbx_seq_one_letter_code
_entity_poly.pdbx_strand_id
1 'polypeptide(L)'
;MILEQITEQLTETLTSRVLTLFGHAVDRVVLQAPPRLAMGDLATPLCLELAKALKRKPRELAEAMVNGLQLPMFVQSVTVEGAGYLNFRFDRGAFTAAHICNVMAPGAATGERVIVEHTNINPNKAAHIGHLRNAVLGDTYVRCMKWLGHRVETQNYIDDTGVQVADVVVAFQHLEPKSLAEVRAMIEDPSVRFDYYCWDVYSKMAAYYAANPDAQQWRRDTLHAIEKHEGDMFEFASTIARAIVKLHIATMLRLGITYDLLPKESDIIALHFWDRAFELLKASGAVIQETEGKHKDCWVMKLDESAEFEGMNEPDKILVRSNGTVTYTGKDIAYQLWKFGLLDRTFNFRKFSTYDDGHILWETTSAEGDSNAPRFGGAQKVVNVIDVRQSYLQKVVKEGVRQLGHVREAENSIHYSYEMVALTPATATALGIEVSEEDSKKPYIEMSGRKGLGVKADDLIDALQSKAAESVREGSKREGLSEDDIEQLGREISVAALRYFMLKYGRNKVIAFDFNEALTFEGDSGPYLQYSTVRVENIFRKMAERGVESKLDPTSLDALTLNEGLTDEMWELVRLSAELPSAIRRATDAL
;
A
#
# COMPACT_ATOMS: atom_id res chain seq x y z
N MET A 1 -11.93 -18.82 -8.46
CA MET A 1 -12.01 -19.88 -7.41
C MET A 1 -13.45 -20.30 -7.24
N ILE A 2 -13.75 -21.39 -6.51
CA ILE A 2 -15.09 -22.05 -6.58
C ILE A 2 -16.26 -21.09 -6.34
N LEU A 3 -16.22 -20.29 -5.25
CA LEU A 3 -17.30 -19.35 -4.96
C LEU A 3 -17.42 -18.27 -6.05
N GLU A 4 -16.33 -17.77 -6.59
CA GLU A 4 -16.34 -16.80 -7.69
C GLU A 4 -16.93 -17.45 -8.97
N GLN A 5 -16.51 -18.67 -9.31
CA GLN A 5 -17.07 -19.40 -10.47
C GLN A 5 -18.57 -19.61 -10.35
N ILE A 6 -19.05 -20.01 -9.16
CA ILE A 6 -20.48 -20.15 -8.89
C ILE A 6 -21.19 -18.80 -9.07
N THR A 7 -20.63 -17.72 -8.53
CA THR A 7 -21.20 -16.39 -8.61
C THR A 7 -21.25 -15.88 -10.06
N GLU A 8 -20.20 -16.07 -10.83
CA GLU A 8 -20.15 -15.73 -12.25
C GLU A 8 -21.19 -16.54 -13.06
N GLN A 9 -21.20 -17.86 -12.91
CA GLN A 9 -22.14 -18.73 -13.59
C GLN A 9 -23.61 -18.44 -13.23
N LEU A 10 -23.89 -18.16 -11.95
CA LEU A 10 -25.24 -17.74 -11.53
C LEU A 10 -25.62 -16.39 -12.15
N THR A 11 -24.69 -15.44 -12.20
CA THR A 11 -24.92 -14.13 -12.82
C THR A 11 -25.27 -14.27 -14.29
N GLU A 12 -24.49 -15.03 -15.06
CA GLU A 12 -24.73 -15.30 -16.48
C GLU A 12 -26.07 -16.03 -16.70
N THR A 13 -26.34 -17.06 -15.90
CA THR A 13 -27.57 -17.85 -15.97
C THR A 13 -28.79 -16.98 -15.68
N LEU A 14 -28.76 -16.18 -14.64
CA LEU A 14 -29.87 -15.29 -14.25
C LEU A 14 -30.10 -14.17 -15.28
N THR A 15 -29.01 -13.55 -15.77
CA THR A 15 -29.09 -12.51 -16.81
C THR A 15 -29.71 -13.05 -18.09
N SER A 16 -29.23 -14.20 -18.57
CA SER A 16 -29.77 -14.88 -19.75
C SER A 16 -31.23 -15.27 -19.56
N ARG A 17 -31.58 -15.75 -18.36
CA ARG A 17 -32.97 -16.14 -18.02
C ARG A 17 -33.94 -14.96 -18.02
N VAL A 18 -33.54 -13.80 -17.45
CA VAL A 18 -34.34 -12.57 -17.49
C VAL A 18 -34.58 -12.11 -18.91
N LEU A 19 -33.54 -12.11 -19.73
CA LEU A 19 -33.68 -11.75 -21.15
C LEU A 19 -34.63 -12.67 -21.88
N THR A 20 -34.52 -13.99 -21.66
CA THR A 20 -35.34 -15.01 -22.33
C THR A 20 -36.79 -14.92 -21.90
N LEU A 21 -37.10 -14.77 -20.61
CA LEU A 21 -38.45 -14.80 -20.07
C LEU A 21 -39.19 -13.47 -20.21
N PHE A 22 -38.46 -12.36 -20.12
CA PHE A 22 -39.08 -11.05 -19.96
C PHE A 22 -38.65 -10.05 -21.04
N GLY A 23 -37.68 -10.40 -21.91
CA GLY A 23 -37.14 -9.48 -22.93
C GLY A 23 -36.44 -8.25 -22.34
N HIS A 24 -36.00 -8.33 -21.09
CA HIS A 24 -35.41 -7.22 -20.36
C HIS A 24 -33.93 -7.47 -20.15
N ALA A 25 -33.10 -6.49 -20.46
CA ALA A 25 -31.65 -6.55 -20.17
C ALA A 25 -31.42 -6.13 -18.71
N VAL A 26 -30.45 -6.79 -18.05
CA VAL A 26 -30.03 -6.49 -16.67
C VAL A 26 -28.56 -6.11 -16.70
N ASP A 27 -28.23 -4.94 -16.22
CA ASP A 27 -26.87 -4.44 -16.17
C ASP A 27 -26.02 -5.13 -15.09
N ARG A 28 -26.67 -5.53 -13.98
CA ARG A 28 -26.01 -6.12 -12.83
C ARG A 28 -26.92 -7.07 -12.07
N VAL A 29 -26.38 -8.23 -11.68
CA VAL A 29 -27.01 -9.14 -10.71
C VAL A 29 -26.24 -9.07 -9.41
N VAL A 30 -26.93 -8.72 -8.31
CA VAL A 30 -26.33 -8.71 -6.97
C VAL A 30 -26.57 -10.05 -6.32
N LEU A 31 -25.48 -10.78 -6.00
CA LEU A 31 -25.47 -12.01 -5.22
C LEU A 31 -24.81 -11.75 -3.88
N GLN A 32 -25.46 -12.09 -2.78
CA GLN A 32 -24.96 -11.85 -1.43
C GLN A 32 -25.35 -12.98 -0.47
N ALA A 33 -24.58 -13.14 0.62
CA ALA A 33 -24.96 -14.07 1.67
C ALA A 33 -26.28 -13.62 2.35
N PRO A 34 -27.26 -14.51 2.56
CA PRO A 34 -28.45 -14.17 3.32
C PRO A 34 -28.12 -13.94 4.80
N PRO A 35 -28.96 -13.22 5.56
CA PRO A 35 -28.70 -12.89 6.96
C PRO A 35 -28.56 -14.10 7.90
N ARG A 36 -29.09 -15.24 7.52
CA ARG A 36 -29.05 -16.49 8.30
C ARG A 36 -28.82 -17.67 7.36
N LEU A 37 -27.97 -18.58 7.75
CA LEU A 37 -27.60 -19.79 7.00
C LEU A 37 -28.82 -20.67 6.66
N ALA A 38 -29.80 -20.70 7.56
CA ALA A 38 -31.08 -21.39 7.33
C ALA A 38 -31.83 -20.92 6.07
N MET A 39 -31.55 -19.69 5.58
CA MET A 39 -32.14 -19.12 4.37
C MET A 39 -31.44 -19.54 3.08
N GLY A 40 -30.23 -20.10 3.16
CA GLY A 40 -29.44 -20.51 2.01
C GLY A 40 -27.99 -20.00 2.12
N ASP A 41 -27.21 -20.21 1.08
CA ASP A 41 -25.80 -19.86 1.02
C ASP A 41 -25.53 -18.59 0.20
N LEU A 42 -26.35 -18.35 -0.85
CA LEU A 42 -26.40 -17.10 -1.62
C LEU A 42 -27.84 -16.67 -1.84
N ALA A 43 -28.07 -15.38 -2.01
CA ALA A 43 -29.39 -14.82 -2.32
C ALA A 43 -29.26 -13.63 -3.29
N THR A 44 -30.33 -13.39 -4.08
CA THR A 44 -30.43 -12.21 -4.93
C THR A 44 -31.79 -11.53 -4.81
N PRO A 45 -31.85 -10.18 -4.72
CA PRO A 45 -33.07 -9.39 -4.80
C PRO A 45 -33.52 -9.11 -6.24
N LEU A 46 -32.92 -9.72 -7.25
CA LEU A 46 -33.12 -9.42 -8.68
C LEU A 46 -34.61 -9.25 -9.07
N CYS A 47 -35.47 -10.13 -8.59
CA CYS A 47 -36.89 -10.05 -8.93
C CYS A 47 -37.62 -8.87 -8.26
N LEU A 48 -37.11 -8.35 -7.13
CA LEU A 48 -37.64 -7.12 -6.52
C LEU A 48 -37.23 -5.89 -7.35
N GLU A 49 -36.03 -5.89 -7.92
CA GLU A 49 -35.55 -4.83 -8.80
C GLU A 49 -36.32 -4.83 -10.13
N LEU A 50 -36.49 -6.00 -10.74
CA LEU A 50 -37.25 -6.19 -11.98
C LEU A 50 -38.73 -5.83 -11.87
N ALA A 51 -39.32 -5.98 -10.68
CA ALA A 51 -40.76 -5.73 -10.45
C ALA A 51 -41.18 -4.31 -10.82
N LYS A 52 -40.30 -3.32 -10.57
CA LYS A 52 -40.54 -1.91 -10.95
C LYS A 52 -40.54 -1.71 -12.46
N ALA A 53 -39.55 -2.28 -13.13
CA ALA A 53 -39.35 -2.14 -14.57
C ALA A 53 -40.48 -2.87 -15.35
N LEU A 54 -40.82 -4.08 -14.91
CA LEU A 54 -41.80 -4.96 -15.58
C LEU A 54 -43.24 -4.75 -15.11
N LYS A 55 -43.47 -3.94 -14.09
CA LYS A 55 -44.78 -3.69 -13.46
C LYS A 55 -45.53 -4.99 -13.10
N ARG A 56 -44.79 -5.96 -12.56
CA ARG A 56 -45.31 -7.28 -12.13
C ARG A 56 -44.96 -7.53 -10.67
N LYS A 57 -45.64 -8.48 -10.03
CA LYS A 57 -45.34 -8.85 -8.64
C LYS A 57 -43.96 -9.56 -8.56
N PRO A 58 -43.09 -9.17 -7.64
CA PRO A 58 -41.73 -9.76 -7.54
C PRO A 58 -41.76 -11.27 -7.36
N ARG A 59 -42.73 -11.79 -6.56
CA ARG A 59 -42.86 -13.22 -6.29
C ARG A 59 -43.26 -14.01 -7.56
N GLU A 60 -44.17 -13.48 -8.38
CA GLU A 60 -44.54 -14.10 -9.67
C GLU A 60 -43.33 -14.15 -10.63
N LEU A 61 -42.51 -13.11 -10.63
CA LEU A 61 -41.25 -13.09 -11.40
C LEU A 61 -40.29 -14.14 -10.89
N ALA A 62 -40.14 -14.23 -9.57
CA ALA A 62 -39.22 -15.20 -8.94
C ALA A 62 -39.66 -16.65 -9.22
N GLU A 63 -40.94 -16.97 -9.12
CA GLU A 63 -41.49 -18.30 -9.44
C GLU A 63 -41.29 -18.66 -10.93
N ALA A 64 -41.46 -17.68 -11.83
CA ALA A 64 -41.15 -17.88 -13.26
C ALA A 64 -39.65 -18.06 -13.52
N MET A 65 -38.78 -17.37 -12.79
CA MET A 65 -37.32 -17.50 -12.90
C MET A 65 -36.84 -18.88 -12.46
N VAL A 66 -37.36 -19.41 -11.38
CA VAL A 66 -36.95 -20.71 -10.81
C VAL A 66 -37.43 -21.89 -11.67
N ASN A 67 -38.60 -21.78 -12.29
CA ASN A 67 -39.15 -22.88 -13.08
C ASN A 67 -38.30 -23.22 -14.30
N GLY A 68 -37.58 -24.37 -14.23
CA GLY A 68 -36.65 -24.83 -15.28
C GLY A 68 -35.33 -24.09 -15.31
N LEU A 69 -34.93 -23.43 -14.22
CA LEU A 69 -33.59 -22.84 -14.08
C LEU A 69 -32.53 -23.95 -14.03
N GLN A 70 -31.52 -23.88 -14.90
CA GLN A 70 -30.35 -24.76 -14.84
C GLN A 70 -29.41 -24.21 -13.77
N LEU A 71 -29.15 -25.04 -12.76
CA LEU A 71 -28.25 -24.65 -11.66
C LEU A 71 -26.79 -24.99 -12.01
N PRO A 72 -25.83 -24.10 -11.69
CA PRO A 72 -24.41 -24.40 -11.85
C PRO A 72 -23.96 -25.56 -10.95
N MET A 73 -22.77 -26.10 -11.26
CA MET A 73 -22.09 -27.07 -10.39
C MET A 73 -22.00 -26.53 -8.96
N PHE A 74 -22.15 -27.40 -7.97
CA PHE A 74 -22.16 -27.12 -6.53
C PHE A 74 -23.40 -26.37 -6.02
N VAL A 75 -24.36 -25.96 -6.86
CA VAL A 75 -25.63 -25.42 -6.42
C VAL A 75 -26.69 -26.51 -6.42
N GLN A 76 -27.15 -26.92 -5.25
CA GLN A 76 -28.09 -28.02 -5.06
C GLN A 76 -29.54 -27.61 -5.36
N SER A 77 -29.93 -26.43 -4.92
CA SER A 77 -31.32 -25.99 -5.07
C SER A 77 -31.48 -24.46 -5.04
N VAL A 78 -32.61 -23.99 -5.54
CA VAL A 78 -33.05 -22.60 -5.43
C VAL A 78 -34.46 -22.54 -4.91
N THR A 79 -34.74 -21.60 -3.98
CA THR A 79 -36.08 -21.38 -3.40
C THR A 79 -36.49 -19.91 -3.56
N VAL A 80 -37.80 -19.68 -3.60
CA VAL A 80 -38.35 -18.32 -3.58
C VAL A 80 -38.74 -17.97 -2.16
N GLU A 81 -38.08 -16.97 -1.59
CA GLU A 81 -38.28 -16.55 -0.22
C GLU A 81 -38.87 -15.13 -0.12
N GLY A 82 -39.68 -14.91 0.91
CA GLY A 82 -40.27 -13.60 1.19
C GLY A 82 -41.06 -13.03 0.00
N ALA A 83 -40.79 -11.77 -0.33
CA ALA A 83 -41.46 -11.03 -1.40
C ALA A 83 -40.98 -11.39 -2.81
N GLY A 84 -39.94 -12.24 -2.96
CA GLY A 84 -39.39 -12.63 -4.27
C GLY A 84 -37.84 -12.65 -4.33
N TYR A 85 -37.21 -12.95 -3.21
CA TYR A 85 -35.79 -13.31 -3.21
C TYR A 85 -35.61 -14.69 -3.81
N LEU A 86 -34.52 -14.87 -4.58
CA LEU A 86 -34.07 -16.19 -4.99
C LEU A 86 -32.91 -16.59 -4.06
N ASN A 87 -33.10 -17.67 -3.29
CA ASN A 87 -32.13 -18.18 -2.34
C ASN A 87 -31.58 -19.51 -2.84
N PHE A 88 -30.25 -19.58 -2.98
CA PHE A 88 -29.52 -20.74 -3.48
C PHE A 88 -28.91 -21.51 -2.31
N ARG A 89 -28.99 -22.84 -2.37
CA ARG A 89 -28.31 -23.75 -1.44
C ARG A 89 -27.26 -24.52 -2.17
N PHE A 90 -26.07 -24.64 -1.56
CA PHE A 90 -24.97 -25.39 -2.11
C PHE A 90 -25.06 -26.87 -1.70
N ASP A 91 -24.51 -27.75 -2.55
CA ASP A 91 -24.06 -29.07 -2.13
C ASP A 91 -22.81 -28.88 -1.27
N ARG A 92 -23.01 -28.85 0.05
CA ARG A 92 -21.96 -28.51 1.02
C ARG A 92 -20.80 -29.48 0.97
N GLY A 93 -21.06 -30.79 0.78
CA GLY A 93 -20.04 -31.81 0.70
C GLY A 93 -19.18 -31.66 -0.56
N ALA A 94 -19.84 -31.55 -1.72
CA ALA A 94 -19.14 -31.37 -2.99
C ALA A 94 -18.36 -30.06 -3.04
N PHE A 95 -18.94 -28.97 -2.54
CA PHE A 95 -18.27 -27.67 -2.42
C PHE A 95 -17.02 -27.77 -1.52
N THR A 96 -17.18 -28.38 -0.32
CA THR A 96 -16.09 -28.50 0.65
C THR A 96 -14.95 -29.34 0.10
N ALA A 97 -15.24 -30.49 -0.51
CA ALA A 97 -14.22 -31.34 -1.13
C ALA A 97 -13.41 -30.58 -2.20
N ALA A 98 -14.12 -29.89 -3.09
CA ALA A 98 -13.47 -29.09 -4.14
C ALA A 98 -12.72 -27.86 -3.59
N HIS A 99 -13.24 -27.22 -2.55
CA HIS A 99 -12.60 -26.05 -1.93
C HIS A 99 -11.31 -26.41 -1.20
N ILE A 100 -11.31 -27.48 -0.39
CA ILE A 100 -10.12 -27.94 0.35
C ILE A 100 -8.95 -28.25 -0.59
N CYS A 101 -9.22 -28.82 -1.76
CA CYS A 101 -8.19 -29.08 -2.77
C CYS A 101 -7.50 -27.79 -3.29
N ASN A 102 -8.13 -26.63 -3.15
CA ASN A 102 -7.71 -25.37 -3.78
C ASN A 102 -7.60 -24.18 -2.82
N VAL A 103 -7.70 -24.42 -1.52
CA VAL A 103 -7.86 -23.38 -0.48
C VAL A 103 -6.82 -22.26 -0.51
N MET A 104 -5.57 -22.58 -0.81
CA MET A 104 -4.45 -21.62 -0.76
C MET A 104 -3.71 -21.49 -2.09
N ALA A 105 -4.31 -21.92 -3.18
CA ALA A 105 -3.68 -21.74 -4.49
C ALA A 105 -3.67 -20.23 -4.83
N PRO A 106 -2.49 -19.64 -5.08
CA PRO A 106 -2.44 -18.30 -5.63
C PRO A 106 -3.16 -18.25 -6.98
N GLY A 107 -3.63 -17.07 -7.36
CA GLY A 107 -4.24 -16.84 -8.67
C GLY A 107 -3.31 -17.29 -9.79
N ALA A 108 -3.89 -17.75 -10.89
CA ALA A 108 -3.12 -18.07 -12.08
C ALA A 108 -2.35 -16.82 -12.55
N ALA A 109 -1.14 -17.01 -13.08
CA ALA A 109 -0.34 -15.91 -13.58
C ALA A 109 -1.11 -15.11 -14.64
N THR A 110 -1.39 -13.84 -14.36
CA THR A 110 -2.16 -12.97 -15.28
C THR A 110 -1.32 -12.46 -16.44
N GLY A 111 0.02 -12.50 -16.31
CA GLY A 111 0.96 -11.87 -17.23
C GLY A 111 1.01 -10.34 -17.12
N GLU A 112 0.12 -9.74 -16.35
CA GLU A 112 0.08 -8.30 -16.13
C GLU A 112 1.21 -7.87 -15.19
N ARG A 113 1.94 -6.83 -15.62
CA ARG A 113 2.99 -6.20 -14.82
C ARG A 113 2.42 -4.99 -14.10
N VAL A 114 2.58 -4.96 -12.79
CA VAL A 114 2.11 -3.89 -11.91
C VAL A 114 3.30 -3.28 -11.19
N ILE A 115 3.43 -1.96 -11.20
CA ILE A 115 4.36 -1.24 -10.33
C ILE A 115 3.59 -0.73 -9.13
N VAL A 116 4.11 -1.00 -7.93
CA VAL A 116 3.63 -0.41 -6.68
C VAL A 116 4.76 0.40 -6.07
N GLU A 117 4.58 1.70 -6.06
CA GLU A 117 5.51 2.64 -5.43
C GLU A 117 5.00 3.02 -4.06
N HIS A 118 5.80 2.81 -3.03
CA HIS A 118 5.44 3.16 -1.67
C HIS A 118 6.66 3.48 -0.81
N THR A 119 6.41 3.97 0.40
CA THR A 119 7.40 4.39 1.39
C THR A 119 7.95 5.77 1.07
N ASN A 120 8.76 5.97 0.04
CA ASN A 120 9.21 7.26 -0.51
C ASN A 120 9.66 8.28 0.55
N ILE A 121 10.52 7.83 1.48
CA ILE A 121 11.01 8.66 2.57
C ILE A 121 12.16 9.53 2.07
N ASN A 122 12.05 10.85 2.26
CA ASN A 122 13.15 11.76 1.97
C ASN A 122 14.41 11.38 2.76
N PRO A 123 15.56 11.19 2.08
CA PRO A 123 16.75 10.62 2.70
C PRO A 123 17.57 11.67 3.46
N ASN A 124 16.94 12.35 4.41
CA ASN A 124 17.53 13.43 5.19
C ASN A 124 17.58 13.16 6.71
N LYS A 125 16.82 12.21 7.20
CA LYS A 125 16.73 11.87 8.64
C LYS A 125 16.02 10.54 8.84
N ALA A 126 15.92 10.05 10.08
CA ALA A 126 15.20 8.84 10.44
C ALA A 126 13.74 8.81 9.95
N ALA A 127 13.24 7.62 9.64
CA ALA A 127 11.82 7.39 9.38
C ALA A 127 10.96 7.76 10.60
N HIS A 128 9.69 8.10 10.37
CA HIS A 128 8.72 8.37 11.43
C HIS A 128 7.44 7.55 11.26
N ILE A 129 6.58 7.55 12.26
CA ILE A 129 5.36 6.74 12.31
C ILE A 129 4.46 6.86 11.04
N GLY A 130 4.37 8.05 10.45
CA GLY A 130 3.60 8.27 9.21
C GLY A 130 4.12 7.44 8.04
N HIS A 131 5.44 7.22 7.96
CA HIS A 131 6.05 6.38 6.94
C HIS A 131 5.72 4.90 7.15
N LEU A 132 5.55 4.46 8.41
CA LEU A 132 5.15 3.08 8.72
C LEU A 132 3.78 2.74 8.14
N ARG A 133 2.80 3.67 8.21
CA ARG A 133 1.48 3.46 7.59
C ARG A 133 1.58 3.31 6.08
N ASN A 134 2.30 4.21 5.43
CA ASN A 134 2.55 4.14 3.99
C ASN A 134 3.15 2.79 3.59
N ALA A 135 4.24 2.41 4.25
CA ALA A 135 4.96 1.18 3.95
C ALA A 135 4.12 -0.08 4.17
N VAL A 136 3.35 -0.14 5.27
CA VAL A 136 2.46 -1.28 5.57
C VAL A 136 1.30 -1.38 4.57
N LEU A 137 0.67 -0.26 4.20
CA LEU A 137 -0.40 -0.24 3.18
C LEU A 137 0.15 -0.71 1.83
N GLY A 138 1.29 -0.16 1.41
CA GLY A 138 1.93 -0.51 0.14
C GLY A 138 2.35 -1.97 0.06
N ASP A 139 3.07 -2.47 1.07
CA ASP A 139 3.52 -3.86 1.12
C ASP A 139 2.34 -4.86 1.17
N THR A 140 1.28 -4.52 1.90
CA THR A 140 0.09 -5.38 1.94
C THR A 140 -0.60 -5.43 0.57
N TYR A 141 -0.69 -4.30 -0.13
CA TYR A 141 -1.20 -4.26 -1.49
C TYR A 141 -0.32 -5.09 -2.46
N VAL A 142 1.01 -4.97 -2.34
CA VAL A 142 1.96 -5.81 -3.10
C VAL A 142 1.69 -7.29 -2.90
N ARG A 143 1.53 -7.73 -1.63
CA ARG A 143 1.23 -9.13 -1.29
C ARG A 143 -0.10 -9.61 -1.90
N CYS A 144 -1.14 -8.78 -1.82
CA CYS A 144 -2.44 -9.07 -2.43
C CYS A 144 -2.33 -9.23 -3.95
N MET A 145 -1.63 -8.31 -4.64
CA MET A 145 -1.43 -8.39 -6.09
C MET A 145 -0.60 -9.60 -6.50
N LYS A 146 0.47 -9.93 -5.77
CA LYS A 146 1.26 -11.15 -5.99
C LYS A 146 0.40 -12.41 -5.80
N TRP A 147 -0.44 -12.43 -4.77
CA TRP A 147 -1.36 -13.55 -4.52
C TRP A 147 -2.41 -13.71 -5.65
N LEU A 148 -2.88 -12.60 -6.24
CA LEU A 148 -3.77 -12.61 -7.40
C LEU A 148 -3.09 -13.04 -8.71
N GLY A 149 -1.78 -13.30 -8.70
CA GLY A 149 -1.02 -13.79 -9.86
C GLY A 149 -0.40 -12.70 -10.73
N HIS A 150 -0.39 -11.45 -10.28
CA HIS A 150 0.28 -10.36 -11.00
C HIS A 150 1.79 -10.39 -10.79
N ARG A 151 2.53 -9.94 -11.82
CA ARG A 151 3.96 -9.69 -11.72
C ARG A 151 4.18 -8.30 -11.14
N VAL A 152 4.47 -8.22 -9.83
CA VAL A 152 4.62 -6.95 -9.13
C VAL A 152 6.08 -6.53 -9.05
N GLU A 153 6.34 -5.27 -9.38
CA GLU A 153 7.60 -4.56 -9.17
C GLU A 153 7.38 -3.53 -8.05
N THR A 154 8.10 -3.68 -6.94
CA THR A 154 7.97 -2.83 -5.76
C THR A 154 9.05 -1.75 -5.78
N GLN A 155 8.65 -0.48 -5.84
CA GLN A 155 9.56 0.65 -5.90
C GLN A 155 9.49 1.50 -4.63
N ASN A 156 10.64 2.05 -4.22
CA ASN A 156 10.77 3.05 -3.17
C ASN A 156 11.56 4.24 -3.75
N TYR A 157 10.85 5.30 -4.14
CA TYR A 157 11.42 6.48 -4.76
C TYR A 157 12.26 7.29 -3.78
N ILE A 158 13.45 7.71 -4.21
CA ILE A 158 14.43 8.42 -3.41
C ILE A 158 14.62 9.85 -3.94
N ASP A 159 14.08 10.82 -3.22
CA ASP A 159 14.30 12.26 -3.46
C ASP A 159 15.65 12.69 -2.87
N ASP A 160 16.74 12.34 -3.55
CA ASP A 160 18.11 12.61 -3.13
C ASP A 160 18.62 14.00 -3.53
N THR A 161 17.84 14.78 -4.26
CA THR A 161 18.16 16.15 -4.69
C THR A 161 17.24 17.20 -4.06
N GLY A 162 16.34 16.79 -3.17
CA GLY A 162 15.35 17.67 -2.57
C GLY A 162 15.89 18.65 -1.53
N VAL A 163 15.06 19.66 -1.27
CA VAL A 163 15.32 20.72 -0.28
C VAL A 163 15.71 20.16 1.11
N GLN A 164 15.15 19.01 1.49
CA GLN A 164 15.41 18.45 2.81
C GLN A 164 16.82 17.86 2.95
N VAL A 165 17.36 17.28 1.88
CA VAL A 165 18.75 16.82 1.83
C VAL A 165 19.70 18.03 1.85
N ALA A 166 19.39 19.07 1.05
CA ALA A 166 20.16 20.31 1.04
C ALA A 166 20.23 20.95 2.43
N ASP A 167 19.16 20.94 3.21
CA ASP A 167 19.15 21.47 4.59
C ASP A 167 20.11 20.73 5.52
N VAL A 168 20.24 19.41 5.40
CA VAL A 168 21.20 18.64 6.19
C VAL A 168 22.64 18.95 5.76
N VAL A 169 22.90 19.10 4.46
CA VAL A 169 24.21 19.53 3.95
C VAL A 169 24.58 20.91 4.48
N VAL A 170 23.66 21.89 4.39
CA VAL A 170 23.86 23.24 4.93
C VAL A 170 24.14 23.21 6.42
N ALA A 171 23.44 22.37 7.17
CA ALA A 171 23.67 22.25 8.61
C ALA A 171 25.08 21.70 8.92
N PHE A 172 25.57 20.74 8.18
CA PHE A 172 26.96 20.25 8.29
C PHE A 172 28.01 21.27 7.85
N GLN A 173 27.63 22.24 7.05
CA GLN A 173 28.55 23.30 6.63
C GLN A 173 28.60 24.48 7.57
N HIS A 174 27.47 24.86 8.17
CA HIS A 174 27.32 26.14 8.84
C HIS A 174 26.94 26.05 10.32
N LEU A 175 26.21 25.01 10.76
CA LEU A 175 25.83 24.85 12.17
C LEU A 175 26.75 23.93 12.94
N GLU A 176 27.10 22.81 12.36
CA GLU A 176 27.99 21.80 12.93
C GLU A 176 29.04 21.42 11.89
N PRO A 177 30.00 22.32 11.61
CA PRO A 177 30.92 22.13 10.50
C PRO A 177 31.66 20.79 10.54
N LYS A 178 31.45 19.98 9.49
CA LYS A 178 32.10 18.69 9.29
C LYS A 178 32.51 18.53 7.83
N SER A 179 33.67 18.02 7.62
CA SER A 179 34.16 17.60 6.32
C SER A 179 33.46 16.31 5.86
N LEU A 180 33.47 16.02 4.57
CA LEU A 180 32.95 14.75 4.03
C LEU A 180 33.65 13.53 4.66
N ALA A 181 34.96 13.62 4.97
CA ALA A 181 35.70 12.53 5.63
C ALA A 181 35.14 12.27 7.05
N GLU A 182 34.86 13.32 7.83
CA GLU A 182 34.29 13.18 9.17
C GLU A 182 32.87 12.61 9.10
N VAL A 183 32.02 13.03 8.14
CA VAL A 183 30.70 12.47 7.95
C VAL A 183 30.76 10.98 7.55
N ARG A 184 31.71 10.59 6.70
CA ARG A 184 31.93 9.16 6.36
C ARG A 184 32.36 8.36 7.58
N ALA A 185 33.25 8.88 8.42
CA ALA A 185 33.61 8.22 9.67
C ALA A 185 32.42 8.03 10.62
N MET A 186 31.52 9.02 10.71
CA MET A 186 30.29 8.89 11.48
C MET A 186 29.33 7.83 10.92
N ILE A 187 29.23 7.71 9.60
CA ILE A 187 28.39 6.71 8.93
C ILE A 187 28.92 5.29 9.18
N GLU A 188 30.25 5.13 9.25
CA GLU A 188 30.92 3.85 9.47
C GLU A 188 30.97 3.45 10.96
N ASP A 189 30.76 4.37 11.87
CA ASP A 189 30.75 4.09 13.32
C ASP A 189 29.40 3.46 13.74
N PRO A 190 29.37 2.18 14.13
CA PRO A 190 28.16 1.50 14.53
C PRO A 190 27.53 2.04 15.83
N SER A 191 28.27 2.84 16.61
CA SER A 191 27.74 3.50 17.81
C SER A 191 26.93 4.75 17.49
N VAL A 192 27.04 5.27 16.26
CA VAL A 192 26.34 6.48 15.81
C VAL A 192 25.07 6.11 15.05
N ARG A 193 23.93 6.45 15.59
CA ARG A 193 22.65 6.42 14.87
C ARG A 193 22.63 7.63 13.93
N PHE A 194 23.24 7.49 12.75
CA PHE A 194 23.44 8.59 11.80
C PHE A 194 22.13 9.25 11.35
N ASP A 195 21.09 8.49 11.17
CA ASP A 195 19.75 8.98 10.85
C ASP A 195 19.12 9.82 11.98
N TYR A 196 19.37 9.45 13.24
CA TYR A 196 18.95 10.22 14.42
C TYR A 196 19.75 11.51 14.55
N TYR A 197 21.06 11.42 14.34
CA TYR A 197 21.92 12.61 14.32
C TYR A 197 21.44 13.61 13.25
N CYS A 198 21.16 13.14 12.04
CA CYS A 198 20.61 13.97 10.97
C CYS A 198 19.21 14.53 11.30
N TRP A 199 18.39 13.80 12.07
CA TRP A 199 17.12 14.32 12.57
C TRP A 199 17.30 15.55 13.46
N ASP A 200 18.23 15.49 14.40
CA ASP A 200 18.49 16.59 15.35
C ASP A 200 19.11 17.79 14.62
N VAL A 201 20.04 17.55 13.72
CA VAL A 201 20.69 18.59 12.90
C VAL A 201 19.68 19.28 11.99
N TYR A 202 18.80 18.53 11.33
CA TYR A 202 17.72 19.07 10.50
C TYR A 202 16.74 19.93 11.31
N SER A 203 16.38 19.51 12.52
CA SER A 203 15.49 20.26 13.40
C SER A 203 16.13 21.58 13.86
N LYS A 204 17.43 21.57 14.20
CA LYS A 204 18.22 22.78 14.53
C LYS A 204 18.27 23.74 13.33
N MET A 205 18.44 23.22 12.11
CA MET A 205 18.51 24.05 10.90
C MET A 205 17.18 24.73 10.61
N ALA A 206 16.06 24.04 10.80
CA ALA A 206 14.73 24.61 10.65
C ALA A 206 14.49 25.79 11.62
N ALA A 207 14.91 25.64 12.88
CA ALA A 207 14.86 26.71 13.88
C ALA A 207 15.80 27.88 13.53
N TYR A 208 17.00 27.57 13.03
CA TYR A 208 17.97 28.59 12.61
C TYR A 208 17.45 29.45 11.46
N TYR A 209 16.82 28.86 10.45
CA TYR A 209 16.20 29.63 9.36
C TYR A 209 15.07 30.54 9.83
N ALA A 210 14.28 30.11 10.83
CA ALA A 210 13.22 30.93 11.39
C ALA A 210 13.78 32.19 12.09
N ALA A 211 14.94 32.07 12.75
CA ALA A 211 15.63 33.17 13.41
C ALA A 211 16.49 34.02 12.46
N ASN A 212 16.96 33.45 11.35
CA ASN A 212 17.90 34.06 10.41
C ASN A 212 17.43 33.87 8.96
N PRO A 213 16.44 34.66 8.46
CA PRO A 213 15.86 34.48 7.12
C PRO A 213 16.89 34.57 5.98
N ASP A 214 17.94 35.37 6.12
CA ASP A 214 19.00 35.49 5.10
C ASP A 214 19.78 34.18 4.88
N ALA A 215 19.85 33.33 5.89
CA ALA A 215 20.51 32.01 5.80
C ALA A 215 19.79 31.06 4.81
N GLN A 216 18.57 31.35 4.41
CA GLN A 216 17.89 30.61 3.33
C GLN A 216 18.61 30.74 1.97
N GLN A 217 19.52 31.70 1.82
CA GLN A 217 20.39 31.78 0.65
C GLN A 217 21.30 30.55 0.56
N TRP A 218 21.88 30.10 1.69
CA TRP A 218 22.72 28.90 1.75
C TRP A 218 21.98 27.67 1.20
N ARG A 219 20.69 27.51 1.57
CA ARG A 219 19.83 26.45 1.03
C ARG A 219 19.73 26.53 -0.50
N ARG A 220 19.44 27.72 -1.04
CA ARG A 220 19.32 27.92 -2.49
C ARG A 220 20.61 27.59 -3.23
N ASP A 221 21.74 28.05 -2.70
CA ASP A 221 23.07 27.84 -3.30
C ASP A 221 23.45 26.36 -3.25
N THR A 222 23.22 25.69 -2.11
CA THR A 222 23.47 24.27 -1.93
C THR A 222 22.57 23.43 -2.85
N LEU A 223 21.25 23.71 -2.91
CA LEU A 223 20.32 23.03 -3.78
C LEU A 223 20.76 23.13 -5.26
N HIS A 224 21.11 24.35 -5.69
CA HIS A 224 21.60 24.59 -7.06
C HIS A 224 22.91 23.81 -7.35
N ALA A 225 23.80 23.71 -6.36
CA ALA A 225 25.03 22.94 -6.51
C ALA A 225 24.77 21.42 -6.58
N ILE A 226 23.82 20.91 -5.80
CA ILE A 226 23.39 19.50 -5.85
C ILE A 226 22.73 19.18 -7.22
N GLU A 227 21.88 20.06 -7.73
CA GLU A 227 21.21 19.88 -9.02
C GLU A 227 22.16 19.83 -10.23
N LYS A 228 23.39 20.32 -10.10
CA LYS A 228 24.41 20.22 -11.15
C LYS A 228 24.98 18.81 -11.32
N HIS A 229 24.73 17.90 -10.40
CA HIS A 229 25.24 16.52 -10.40
C HIS A 229 26.77 16.38 -10.45
N GLU A 230 27.49 17.40 -10.06
CA GLU A 230 28.96 17.43 -10.10
C GLU A 230 29.52 18.16 -8.88
N GLY A 231 30.75 17.80 -8.51
CA GLY A 231 31.50 18.47 -7.47
C GLY A 231 31.18 18.03 -6.04
N ASP A 232 31.90 18.64 -5.10
CA ASP A 232 31.95 18.23 -3.68
C ASP A 232 30.57 18.25 -3.00
N MET A 233 29.69 19.18 -3.39
CA MET A 233 28.34 19.30 -2.82
C MET A 233 27.46 18.14 -3.17
N PHE A 234 27.48 17.71 -4.43
CA PHE A 234 26.72 16.56 -4.88
C PHE A 234 27.24 15.26 -4.22
N GLU A 235 28.56 15.10 -4.12
CA GLU A 235 29.16 13.96 -3.43
C GLU A 235 28.78 13.93 -1.95
N PHE A 236 28.76 15.09 -1.30
CA PHE A 236 28.37 15.22 0.11
C PHE A 236 26.89 14.81 0.30
N ALA A 237 25.99 15.39 -0.48
CA ALA A 237 24.55 15.08 -0.44
C ALA A 237 24.27 13.61 -0.75
N SER A 238 24.87 13.06 -1.80
CA SER A 238 24.71 11.66 -2.19
C SER A 238 25.23 10.69 -1.12
N THR A 239 26.33 11.04 -0.43
CA THR A 239 26.87 10.23 0.67
C THR A 239 25.88 10.17 1.84
N ILE A 240 25.33 11.32 2.26
CA ILE A 240 24.31 11.40 3.32
C ILE A 240 23.07 10.62 2.89
N ALA A 241 22.51 10.93 1.73
CA ALA A 241 21.27 10.33 1.26
C ALA A 241 21.38 8.80 1.20
N ARG A 242 22.48 8.27 0.63
CA ARG A 242 22.72 6.83 0.55
C ARG A 242 22.80 6.16 1.92
N ALA A 243 23.48 6.80 2.90
CA ALA A 243 23.57 6.29 4.26
C ALA A 243 22.20 6.24 4.94
N ILE A 244 21.41 7.31 4.82
CA ILE A 244 20.04 7.36 5.38
C ILE A 244 19.13 6.33 4.71
N VAL A 245 19.20 6.16 3.37
CA VAL A 245 18.41 5.12 2.67
C VAL A 245 18.73 3.73 3.21
N LYS A 246 20.00 3.39 3.47
CA LYS A 246 20.35 2.09 4.08
C LYS A 246 19.65 1.89 5.44
N LEU A 247 19.60 2.92 6.27
CA LEU A 247 18.94 2.87 7.57
C LEU A 247 17.40 2.79 7.44
N HIS A 248 16.81 3.50 6.46
CA HIS A 248 15.39 3.35 6.15
C HIS A 248 15.05 1.92 5.72
N ILE A 249 15.85 1.31 4.84
CA ILE A 249 15.65 -0.08 4.41
C ILE A 249 15.75 -1.04 5.61
N ALA A 250 16.71 -0.83 6.51
CA ALA A 250 16.85 -1.62 7.73
C ALA A 250 15.60 -1.51 8.64
N THR A 251 15.08 -0.30 8.84
CA THR A 251 13.83 -0.07 9.58
C THR A 251 12.64 -0.80 8.94
N MET A 252 12.50 -0.72 7.61
CA MET A 252 11.39 -1.38 6.89
C MET A 252 11.53 -2.91 6.93
N LEU A 253 12.76 -3.43 6.88
CA LEU A 253 13.02 -4.87 6.98
C LEU A 253 12.61 -5.45 8.34
N ARG A 254 12.66 -4.67 9.44
CA ARG A 254 12.11 -5.06 10.74
C ARG A 254 10.61 -5.40 10.68
N LEU A 255 9.88 -4.83 9.71
CA LEU A 255 8.46 -5.11 9.45
C LEU A 255 8.25 -6.15 8.35
N GLY A 256 9.32 -6.77 7.84
CA GLY A 256 9.26 -7.71 6.72
C GLY A 256 8.87 -7.06 5.39
N ILE A 257 9.23 -5.78 5.19
CA ILE A 257 8.96 -5.01 3.98
C ILE A 257 10.22 -4.92 3.14
N THR A 258 10.13 -5.32 1.87
CA THR A 258 11.24 -5.35 0.90
C THR A 258 10.86 -4.63 -0.38
N TYR A 259 11.86 -4.28 -1.17
CA TYR A 259 11.71 -3.55 -2.44
C TYR A 259 12.54 -4.23 -3.53
N ASP A 260 12.13 -4.00 -4.79
CA ASP A 260 12.87 -4.47 -5.96
C ASP A 260 13.80 -3.37 -6.49
N LEU A 261 13.36 -2.11 -6.43
CA LEU A 261 14.08 -0.98 -7.02
C LEU A 261 14.01 0.29 -6.15
N LEU A 262 15.14 1.00 -6.08
CA LEU A 262 15.28 2.35 -5.53
C LEU A 262 15.55 3.35 -6.67
N PRO A 263 14.52 3.92 -7.30
CA PRO A 263 14.69 4.98 -8.29
C PRO A 263 15.11 6.28 -7.61
N LYS A 264 16.14 6.96 -8.14
CA LYS A 264 16.64 8.22 -7.59
C LYS A 264 16.22 9.40 -8.46
N GLU A 265 15.81 10.50 -7.82
CA GLU A 265 15.48 11.74 -8.52
C GLU A 265 16.67 12.29 -9.28
N SER A 266 17.87 12.19 -8.69
CA SER A 266 19.11 12.59 -9.30
C SER A 266 19.33 11.96 -10.68
N ASP A 267 19.02 10.69 -10.86
CA ASP A 267 19.18 9.99 -12.14
C ASP A 267 18.12 10.41 -13.18
N ILE A 268 16.91 10.79 -12.76
CA ILE A 268 15.87 11.36 -13.65
C ILE A 268 16.39 12.63 -14.32
N ILE A 269 17.09 13.47 -13.54
CA ILE A 269 17.68 14.72 -14.01
C ILE A 269 18.89 14.42 -14.90
N ALA A 270 19.84 13.65 -14.41
CA ALA A 270 21.11 13.35 -15.11
C ALA A 270 20.90 12.62 -16.45
N LEU A 271 19.88 11.78 -16.56
CA LEU A 271 19.53 11.05 -17.79
C LEU A 271 18.53 11.80 -18.67
N HIS A 272 18.23 13.05 -18.37
CA HIS A 272 17.39 13.93 -19.18
C HIS A 272 15.98 13.40 -19.45
N PHE A 273 15.36 12.73 -18.46
CA PHE A 273 13.99 12.21 -18.58
C PHE A 273 12.99 13.35 -18.72
N TRP A 274 13.19 14.42 -17.93
CA TRP A 274 12.35 15.59 -18.02
C TRP A 274 12.43 16.27 -19.40
N ASP A 275 13.62 16.45 -19.93
CA ASP A 275 13.80 17.11 -21.24
C ASP A 275 12.99 16.38 -22.31
N ARG A 276 13.05 15.05 -22.31
CA ARG A 276 12.28 14.22 -23.23
C ARG A 276 10.77 14.28 -23.01
N ALA A 277 10.32 14.19 -21.75
CA ALA A 277 8.90 14.35 -21.41
C ALA A 277 8.37 15.72 -21.81
N PHE A 278 9.16 16.77 -21.61
CA PHE A 278 8.80 18.13 -21.97
C PHE A 278 8.69 18.34 -23.47
N GLU A 279 9.57 17.72 -24.28
CA GLU A 279 9.42 17.71 -25.74
C GLU A 279 8.11 17.07 -26.18
N LEU A 280 7.74 15.93 -25.58
CA LEU A 280 6.47 15.25 -25.86
C LEU A 280 5.27 16.13 -25.49
N LEU A 281 5.29 16.75 -24.30
CA LEU A 281 4.22 17.63 -23.82
C LEU A 281 4.06 18.87 -24.71
N LYS A 282 5.16 19.44 -25.20
CA LYS A 282 5.09 20.55 -26.17
C LYS A 282 4.53 20.11 -27.51
N ALA A 283 5.00 18.99 -28.03
CA ALA A 283 4.58 18.48 -29.34
C ALA A 283 3.08 18.08 -29.33
N SER A 284 2.53 17.63 -28.23
CA SER A 284 1.10 17.32 -28.09
C SER A 284 0.22 18.55 -27.85
N GLY A 285 0.81 19.71 -27.52
CA GLY A 285 0.06 20.90 -27.10
C GLY A 285 -0.44 20.85 -25.65
N ALA A 286 -0.04 19.84 -24.87
CA ALA A 286 -0.41 19.69 -23.46
C ALA A 286 0.15 20.81 -22.57
N VAL A 287 1.22 21.47 -23.00
CA VAL A 287 1.80 22.63 -22.32
C VAL A 287 1.95 23.80 -23.29
N ILE A 288 1.65 24.99 -22.80
CA ILE A 288 1.80 26.24 -23.53
C ILE A 288 2.67 27.21 -22.74
N GLN A 289 3.39 28.08 -23.45
CA GLN A 289 4.09 29.19 -22.81
C GLN A 289 3.15 30.40 -22.72
N GLU A 290 2.89 30.85 -21.49
CA GLU A 290 2.07 32.03 -21.25
C GLU A 290 2.80 33.28 -21.68
N THR A 291 2.15 34.09 -22.48
CA THR A 291 2.71 35.35 -23.01
C THR A 291 2.32 36.56 -22.20
N GLU A 292 1.24 36.46 -21.40
CA GLU A 292 0.67 37.54 -20.62
C GLU A 292 0.21 37.05 -19.24
N GLY A 293 -0.17 37.97 -18.34
CA GLY A 293 -0.77 37.67 -17.04
C GLY A 293 0.23 37.24 -15.96
N LYS A 294 -0.29 36.60 -14.92
CA LYS A 294 0.43 36.19 -13.69
C LYS A 294 1.54 35.17 -13.94
N HIS A 295 1.38 34.32 -14.95
CA HIS A 295 2.29 33.24 -15.31
C HIS A 295 3.09 33.52 -16.58
N LYS A 296 3.24 34.81 -16.93
CA LYS A 296 4.02 35.20 -18.09
C LYS A 296 5.39 34.53 -18.12
N ASP A 297 5.77 34.07 -19.30
CA ASP A 297 7.01 33.36 -19.62
C ASP A 297 7.15 31.97 -18.96
N CYS A 298 6.15 31.51 -18.19
CA CYS A 298 6.11 30.14 -17.67
C CYS A 298 5.51 29.17 -18.68
N TRP A 299 5.94 27.91 -18.62
CA TRP A 299 5.27 26.81 -19.32
C TRP A 299 4.22 26.20 -18.40
N VAL A 300 2.98 26.17 -18.86
CA VAL A 300 1.81 25.84 -18.07
C VAL A 300 1.04 24.71 -18.74
N MET A 301 0.64 23.72 -17.96
CA MET A 301 -0.32 22.70 -18.36
C MET A 301 -1.73 23.22 -18.05
N LYS A 302 -2.59 23.23 -19.08
CA LYS A 302 -4.00 23.62 -18.95
C LYS A 302 -4.82 22.45 -18.43
N LEU A 303 -5.57 22.69 -17.35
CA LEU A 303 -6.34 21.66 -16.65
C LEU A 303 -7.83 22.00 -16.53
N ASP A 304 -8.24 23.19 -16.96
CA ASP A 304 -9.61 23.70 -16.87
C ASP A 304 -10.63 22.91 -17.73
N GLU A 305 -10.18 22.24 -18.77
CA GLU A 305 -11.02 21.40 -19.62
C GLU A 305 -11.20 19.96 -19.10
N SER A 306 -10.45 19.57 -18.08
CA SER A 306 -10.51 18.21 -17.53
C SER A 306 -11.55 18.09 -16.41
N ALA A 307 -12.44 17.11 -16.51
CA ALA A 307 -13.49 16.84 -15.52
C ALA A 307 -12.94 16.60 -14.09
N GLU A 308 -11.69 16.15 -13.94
CA GLU A 308 -11.05 15.94 -12.64
C GLU A 308 -10.73 17.24 -11.88
N PHE A 309 -10.73 18.39 -12.59
CA PHE A 309 -10.42 19.72 -12.05
C PHE A 309 -11.62 20.67 -12.09
N GLU A 310 -12.80 20.18 -12.48
CA GLU A 310 -14.04 20.97 -12.55
C GLU A 310 -14.35 21.63 -11.18
N GLY A 311 -14.64 22.93 -11.23
CA GLY A 311 -14.94 23.74 -10.02
C GLY A 311 -13.73 24.21 -9.21
N MET A 312 -12.49 23.94 -9.66
CA MET A 312 -11.28 24.46 -9.02
C MET A 312 -11.01 25.90 -9.52
N ASN A 313 -10.67 26.78 -8.59
CA ASN A 313 -10.16 28.11 -8.96
C ASN A 313 -8.69 27.99 -9.38
N GLU A 314 -8.33 28.43 -10.57
CA GLU A 314 -6.98 28.38 -11.15
C GLU A 314 -6.40 26.94 -11.16
N PRO A 315 -6.99 25.99 -11.93
CA PRO A 315 -6.52 24.59 -11.94
C PRO A 315 -5.17 24.43 -12.65
N ASP A 316 -4.77 25.41 -13.46
CA ASP A 316 -3.57 25.37 -14.30
C ASP A 316 -2.28 25.13 -13.51
N LYS A 317 -1.38 24.32 -14.07
CA LYS A 317 -0.14 23.94 -13.39
C LYS A 317 1.11 24.41 -14.11
N ILE A 318 1.92 25.23 -13.43
CA ILE A 318 3.25 25.60 -13.91
C ILE A 318 4.16 24.37 -13.84
N LEU A 319 4.71 23.95 -14.99
CA LEU A 319 5.72 22.90 -15.09
C LEU A 319 7.14 23.47 -15.17
N VAL A 320 7.33 24.60 -15.90
CA VAL A 320 8.60 25.32 -15.96
C VAL A 320 8.34 26.80 -15.64
N ARG A 321 9.11 27.33 -14.74
CA ARG A 321 9.05 28.75 -14.34
C ARG A 321 9.69 29.65 -15.40
N SER A 322 9.41 30.93 -15.36
CA SER A 322 9.97 31.96 -16.28
C SER A 322 11.50 32.02 -16.29
N ASN A 323 12.15 31.61 -15.21
CA ASN A 323 13.61 31.49 -15.10
C ASN A 323 14.18 30.15 -15.61
N GLY A 324 13.36 29.30 -16.23
CA GLY A 324 13.76 27.98 -16.72
C GLY A 324 13.77 26.84 -15.68
N THR A 325 13.45 27.13 -14.41
CA THR A 325 13.42 26.10 -13.36
C THR A 325 12.25 25.15 -13.53
N VAL A 326 12.52 23.87 -13.61
CA VAL A 326 11.51 22.79 -13.65
C VAL A 326 10.90 22.60 -12.28
N THR A 327 9.58 22.46 -12.21
CA THR A 327 8.89 22.14 -10.96
C THR A 327 8.92 20.64 -10.67
N TYR A 328 8.67 20.23 -9.43
CA TYR A 328 8.55 18.81 -9.04
C TYR A 328 7.56 18.04 -9.93
N THR A 329 6.42 18.66 -10.22
CA THR A 329 5.38 18.05 -11.06
C THR A 329 5.89 17.61 -12.42
N GLY A 330 6.79 18.38 -13.04
CA GLY A 330 7.40 18.02 -14.33
C GLY A 330 8.23 16.73 -14.21
N LYS A 331 9.02 16.61 -13.18
CA LYS A 331 9.84 15.40 -12.92
C LYS A 331 8.94 14.17 -12.64
N ASP A 332 7.86 14.36 -11.88
CA ASP A 332 6.90 13.29 -11.56
C ASP A 332 6.20 12.77 -12.83
N ILE A 333 5.82 13.66 -13.78
CA ILE A 333 5.26 13.25 -15.07
C ILE A 333 6.28 12.43 -15.86
N ALA A 334 7.53 12.88 -15.95
CA ALA A 334 8.58 12.15 -16.68
C ALA A 334 8.80 10.75 -16.09
N TYR A 335 8.83 10.64 -14.77
CA TYR A 335 8.99 9.37 -14.09
C TYR A 335 7.76 8.47 -14.29
N GLN A 336 6.55 9.02 -14.24
CA GLN A 336 5.33 8.25 -14.50
C GLN A 336 5.28 7.69 -15.92
N LEU A 337 5.72 8.48 -16.91
CA LEU A 337 5.85 8.01 -18.30
C LEU A 337 6.84 6.84 -18.40
N TRP A 338 7.98 6.90 -17.71
CA TRP A 338 8.93 5.79 -17.68
C TRP A 338 8.32 4.53 -17.03
N LYS A 339 7.59 4.66 -15.93
CA LYS A 339 6.91 3.53 -15.28
C LYS A 339 5.98 2.77 -16.23
N PHE A 340 5.30 3.48 -17.13
CA PHE A 340 4.46 2.89 -18.16
C PHE A 340 5.23 2.47 -19.43
N GLY A 341 6.52 2.78 -19.53
CA GLY A 341 7.32 2.49 -20.72
C GLY A 341 7.00 3.40 -21.90
N LEU A 342 6.49 4.60 -21.63
CA LEU A 342 6.09 5.62 -22.63
C LEU A 342 7.21 6.61 -22.93
N LEU A 343 8.32 6.51 -22.21
CA LEU A 343 9.52 7.31 -22.44
C LEU A 343 10.55 6.46 -23.17
N ASP A 344 11.13 6.96 -24.27
CA ASP A 344 12.22 6.31 -25.02
C ASP A 344 13.59 6.45 -24.34
N ARG A 345 13.58 6.50 -23.03
CA ARG A 345 14.75 6.56 -22.14
C ARG A 345 14.55 5.58 -21.00
N THR A 346 15.66 5.05 -20.48
CA THR A 346 15.64 4.18 -19.32
C THR A 346 16.83 4.47 -18.42
N PHE A 347 16.72 4.06 -17.16
CA PHE A 347 17.83 4.09 -16.21
C PHE A 347 18.84 2.99 -16.52
N ASN A 348 20.08 3.21 -16.07
CA ASN A 348 20.99 2.12 -15.75
C ASN A 348 20.71 1.68 -14.31
N PHE A 349 21.04 0.42 -14.00
CA PHE A 349 20.77 -0.17 -12.69
C PHE A 349 22.06 -0.78 -12.12
N ARG A 350 22.22 -0.65 -10.81
CA ARG A 350 23.29 -1.34 -10.09
C ARG A 350 22.75 -1.97 -8.81
N LYS A 351 23.41 -3.00 -8.33
CA LYS A 351 23.07 -3.65 -7.08
C LYS A 351 23.25 -2.70 -5.90
N PHE A 352 22.20 -2.53 -5.09
CA PHE A 352 22.26 -1.78 -3.83
C PHE A 352 22.63 -2.70 -2.66
N SER A 353 21.87 -3.81 -2.49
CA SER A 353 22.09 -4.83 -1.45
C SER A 353 21.47 -6.16 -1.87
N THR A 354 21.64 -7.18 -1.03
CA THR A 354 20.94 -8.46 -1.14
C THR A 354 20.28 -8.75 0.19
N TYR A 355 19.00 -9.15 0.17
CA TYR A 355 18.30 -9.62 1.34
C TYR A 355 18.71 -11.06 1.70
N ASP A 356 18.39 -11.52 2.91
CA ASP A 356 18.80 -12.83 3.43
C ASP A 356 18.21 -14.01 2.63
N ASP A 357 17.09 -13.81 1.95
CA ASP A 357 16.47 -14.77 1.04
C ASP A 357 17.12 -14.83 -0.35
N GLY A 358 18.16 -14.02 -0.60
CA GLY A 358 18.86 -13.92 -1.86
C GLY A 358 18.24 -12.94 -2.88
N HIS A 359 17.10 -12.33 -2.57
CA HIS A 359 16.50 -11.29 -3.40
C HIS A 359 17.40 -10.05 -3.44
N ILE A 360 17.62 -9.50 -4.64
CA ILE A 360 18.50 -8.35 -4.86
C ILE A 360 17.65 -7.07 -4.89
N LEU A 361 18.02 -6.12 -4.05
CA LEU A 361 17.56 -4.74 -4.13
C LEU A 361 18.46 -3.97 -5.10
N TRP A 362 17.86 -3.41 -6.12
CA TRP A 362 18.54 -2.59 -7.12
C TRP A 362 18.36 -1.10 -6.85
N GLU A 363 19.27 -0.28 -7.33
CA GLU A 363 19.12 1.19 -7.41
C GLU A 363 19.35 1.65 -8.85
N THR A 364 18.78 2.79 -9.21
CA THR A 364 19.11 3.46 -10.47
C THR A 364 20.48 4.11 -10.40
N THR A 365 21.08 4.35 -11.56
CA THR A 365 22.34 5.09 -11.69
C THR A 365 22.41 5.78 -13.06
N SER A 366 22.99 6.98 -13.09
CA SER A 366 23.33 7.68 -14.32
C SER A 366 24.66 7.18 -14.94
N ALA A 367 25.51 6.52 -14.12
CA ALA A 367 26.72 5.87 -14.58
C ALA A 367 26.44 4.53 -15.28
N GLU A 368 27.49 3.85 -15.75
CA GLU A 368 27.39 2.50 -16.31
C GLU A 368 26.75 1.54 -15.27
N GLY A 369 25.77 0.78 -15.72
CA GLY A 369 25.03 -0.16 -14.89
C GLY A 369 25.59 -1.57 -14.94
N ASP A 370 25.01 -2.45 -14.10
CA ASP A 370 25.28 -3.88 -14.11
C ASP A 370 24.57 -4.54 -15.30
N SER A 371 25.31 -5.23 -16.14
CA SER A 371 24.80 -5.93 -17.33
C SER A 371 23.79 -7.04 -17.00
N ASN A 372 23.79 -7.54 -15.76
CA ASN A 372 22.89 -8.58 -15.28
C ASN A 372 21.62 -8.01 -14.63
N ALA A 373 21.47 -6.69 -14.59
CA ALA A 373 20.28 -6.07 -14.00
C ALA A 373 19.01 -6.50 -14.76
N PRO A 374 17.91 -6.80 -14.03
CA PRO A 374 16.64 -7.10 -14.68
C PRO A 374 16.07 -5.85 -15.35
N ARG A 375 15.13 -6.07 -16.27
CA ARG A 375 14.38 -4.96 -16.86
C ARG A 375 13.31 -4.47 -15.88
N PHE A 376 13.38 -3.20 -15.52
CA PHE A 376 12.38 -2.47 -14.73
C PHE A 376 11.51 -1.55 -15.60
N GLY A 377 10.39 -1.07 -15.03
CA GLY A 377 9.45 -0.20 -15.74
C GLY A 377 8.58 -0.93 -16.77
N GLY A 378 7.78 -0.20 -17.54
CA GLY A 378 6.92 -0.73 -18.60
C GLY A 378 5.73 -1.54 -18.07
N ALA A 379 5.07 -1.06 -17.01
CA ALA A 379 3.91 -1.69 -16.40
C ALA A 379 2.61 -1.35 -17.12
N GLN A 380 1.58 -2.20 -16.96
CA GLN A 380 0.22 -1.93 -17.39
C GLN A 380 -0.60 -1.17 -16.35
N LYS A 381 -0.24 -1.29 -15.07
CA LYS A 381 -0.84 -0.56 -13.95
C LYS A 381 0.26 -0.03 -13.03
N VAL A 382 0.10 1.21 -12.59
CA VAL A 382 1.00 1.86 -11.62
C VAL A 382 0.18 2.36 -10.44
N VAL A 383 0.57 1.96 -9.25
CA VAL A 383 -0.07 2.35 -7.99
C VAL A 383 0.93 3.13 -7.15
N ASN A 384 0.62 4.40 -6.90
CA ASN A 384 1.43 5.28 -6.06
C ASN A 384 0.75 5.42 -4.69
N VAL A 385 1.38 4.88 -3.65
CA VAL A 385 0.88 4.95 -2.26
C VAL A 385 1.38 6.25 -1.63
N ILE A 386 0.53 7.26 -1.61
CA ILE A 386 0.90 8.63 -1.24
C ILE A 386 -0.18 9.26 -0.38
N ASP A 387 0.23 10.07 0.61
CA ASP A 387 -0.65 10.82 1.53
C ASP A 387 -1.70 11.67 0.75
N VAL A 388 -2.92 11.71 1.26
CA VAL A 388 -4.06 12.42 0.64
C VAL A 388 -3.77 13.90 0.35
N ARG A 389 -2.88 14.54 1.09
CA ARG A 389 -2.46 15.94 0.86
C ARG A 389 -1.77 16.16 -0.48
N GLN A 390 -1.30 15.09 -1.13
CA GLN A 390 -0.69 15.13 -2.46
C GLN A 390 -1.68 14.81 -3.61
N SER A 391 -2.97 14.64 -3.31
CA SER A 391 -3.98 14.21 -4.29
C SER A 391 -4.06 15.11 -5.52
N TYR A 392 -3.93 16.42 -5.33
CA TYR A 392 -3.91 17.36 -6.45
C TYR A 392 -2.74 17.07 -7.42
N LEU A 393 -1.53 16.87 -6.90
CA LEU A 393 -0.36 16.59 -7.73
C LEU A 393 -0.49 15.26 -8.48
N GLN A 394 -1.04 14.24 -7.83
CA GLN A 394 -1.29 12.95 -8.47
C GLN A 394 -2.30 13.05 -9.63
N LYS A 395 -3.34 13.86 -9.48
CA LYS A 395 -4.28 14.18 -10.57
C LYS A 395 -3.57 14.88 -11.73
N VAL A 396 -2.69 15.83 -11.45
CA VAL A 396 -1.93 16.55 -12.50
C VAL A 396 -1.01 15.59 -13.27
N VAL A 397 -0.33 14.69 -12.56
CA VAL A 397 0.54 13.67 -13.19
C VAL A 397 -0.28 12.75 -14.11
N LYS A 398 -1.42 12.25 -13.62
CA LYS A 398 -2.35 11.43 -14.41
C LYS A 398 -2.85 12.15 -15.66
N GLU A 399 -3.23 13.42 -15.51
CA GLU A 399 -3.69 14.24 -16.61
C GLU A 399 -2.59 14.50 -17.66
N GLY A 400 -1.35 14.70 -17.20
CA GLY A 400 -0.19 14.81 -18.11
C GLY A 400 -0.02 13.58 -19.01
N VAL A 401 -0.22 12.38 -18.47
CA VAL A 401 -0.22 11.13 -19.25
C VAL A 401 -1.40 11.11 -20.23
N ARG A 402 -2.60 11.54 -19.81
CA ARG A 402 -3.82 11.57 -20.63
C ARG A 402 -3.69 12.53 -21.80
N GLN A 403 -3.17 13.75 -21.59
CA GLN A 403 -2.99 14.77 -22.63
C GLN A 403 -1.95 14.40 -23.67
N LEU A 404 -1.07 13.45 -23.37
CA LEU A 404 -0.18 12.82 -24.34
C LEU A 404 -0.89 11.74 -25.19
N GLY A 405 -2.18 11.51 -25.02
CA GLY A 405 -2.99 10.52 -25.75
C GLY A 405 -2.98 9.12 -25.12
N HIS A 406 -2.34 8.93 -23.99
CA HIS A 406 -2.23 7.64 -23.29
C HIS A 406 -3.36 7.47 -22.26
N VAL A 407 -4.61 7.43 -22.76
CA VAL A 407 -5.82 7.39 -21.92
C VAL A 407 -5.85 6.13 -21.04
N ARG A 408 -5.50 4.96 -21.60
CA ARG A 408 -5.49 3.69 -20.86
C ARG A 408 -4.49 3.73 -19.70
N GLU A 409 -3.29 4.20 -19.94
CA GLU A 409 -2.24 4.32 -18.93
C GLU A 409 -2.62 5.36 -17.87
N ALA A 410 -3.24 6.47 -18.28
CA ALA A 410 -3.78 7.45 -17.34
C ALA A 410 -4.84 6.83 -16.41
N GLU A 411 -5.79 6.03 -16.93
CA GLU A 411 -6.78 5.33 -16.10
C GLU A 411 -6.14 4.28 -15.17
N ASN A 412 -5.01 3.70 -15.56
CA ASN A 412 -4.24 2.75 -14.74
C ASN A 412 -3.16 3.42 -13.88
N SER A 413 -3.10 4.75 -13.85
CA SER A 413 -2.29 5.55 -12.91
C SER A 413 -3.12 5.79 -11.65
N ILE A 414 -2.91 4.96 -10.63
CA ILE A 414 -3.74 4.91 -9.44
C ILE A 414 -3.04 5.63 -8.28
N HIS A 415 -3.71 6.60 -7.70
CA HIS A 415 -3.31 7.19 -6.43
C HIS A 415 -3.96 6.40 -5.28
N TYR A 416 -3.18 5.56 -4.60
CA TYR A 416 -3.59 4.93 -3.35
C TYR A 416 -3.42 5.92 -2.21
N SER A 417 -4.43 6.78 -2.03
CA SER A 417 -4.43 7.82 -1.00
C SER A 417 -4.74 7.25 0.39
N TYR A 418 -4.14 7.83 1.41
CA TYR A 418 -4.41 7.49 2.81
C TYR A 418 -4.27 8.72 3.70
N GLU A 419 -4.97 8.71 4.85
CA GLU A 419 -4.88 9.74 5.88
C GLU A 419 -3.72 9.49 6.85
N MET A 420 -3.31 10.52 7.55
CA MET A 420 -2.15 10.50 8.45
C MET A 420 -2.35 9.59 9.66
N VAL A 421 -1.22 9.27 10.32
CA VAL A 421 -1.16 8.63 11.64
C VAL A 421 -0.78 9.67 12.69
N ALA A 422 -1.54 9.68 13.76
CA ALA A 422 -1.30 10.42 14.99
C ALA A 422 -1.02 9.45 16.15
N LEU A 423 -0.75 9.94 17.33
CA LEU A 423 -0.62 9.16 18.56
C LEU A 423 -1.73 9.49 19.54
N THR A 424 -2.17 8.52 20.33
CA THR A 424 -2.92 8.83 21.55
C THR A 424 -2.02 9.54 22.56
N PRO A 425 -2.56 10.43 23.43
CA PRO A 425 -1.78 11.06 24.51
C PRO A 425 -1.06 10.05 25.39
N ALA A 426 -1.68 8.90 25.68
CA ALA A 426 -1.09 7.83 26.48
C ALA A 426 0.15 7.22 25.79
N THR A 427 0.08 6.97 24.49
CA THR A 427 1.21 6.46 23.70
C THR A 427 2.33 7.50 23.61
N ALA A 428 2.01 8.78 23.40
CA ALA A 428 2.98 9.86 23.38
C ALA A 428 3.75 9.95 24.71
N THR A 429 3.05 9.92 25.84
CA THR A 429 3.66 9.89 27.18
C THR A 429 4.54 8.66 27.38
N ALA A 430 4.10 7.47 26.95
CA ALA A 430 4.89 6.24 27.05
C ALA A 430 6.18 6.29 26.21
N LEU A 431 6.22 7.11 25.17
CA LEU A 431 7.42 7.39 24.35
C LEU A 431 8.28 8.54 24.88
N GLY A 432 7.96 9.07 26.09
CA GLY A 432 8.71 10.16 26.71
C GLY A 432 8.46 11.55 26.09
N ILE A 433 7.38 11.70 25.31
CA ILE A 433 6.98 12.99 24.77
C ILE A 433 6.20 13.77 25.82
N GLU A 434 6.61 15.01 26.08
CA GLU A 434 5.87 15.91 26.96
C GLU A 434 4.50 16.25 26.34
N VAL A 435 3.43 15.88 27.03
CA VAL A 435 2.05 16.14 26.61
C VAL A 435 1.50 17.25 27.49
N SER A 436 1.07 18.35 26.88
CA SER A 436 0.44 19.45 27.60
C SER A 436 -0.91 19.01 28.22
N GLU A 437 -1.37 19.74 29.26
CA GLU A 437 -2.68 19.47 29.86
C GLU A 437 -3.84 19.62 28.84
N GLU A 438 -3.69 20.50 27.87
CA GLU A 438 -4.66 20.66 26.79
C GLU A 438 -4.63 19.48 25.82
N ASP A 439 -3.43 19.02 25.41
CA ASP A 439 -3.26 17.93 24.48
C ASP A 439 -3.66 16.58 25.09
N SER A 440 -3.52 16.41 26.41
CA SER A 440 -3.96 15.20 27.11
C SER A 440 -5.47 14.95 27.04
N LYS A 441 -6.27 15.96 26.75
CA LYS A 441 -7.72 15.91 26.60
C LYS A 441 -8.16 15.66 25.14
N LYS A 442 -7.23 15.73 24.19
CA LYS A 442 -7.52 15.48 22.76
C LYS A 442 -7.60 13.98 22.46
N PRO A 443 -8.38 13.58 21.46
CA PRO A 443 -8.44 12.17 21.04
C PRO A 443 -7.12 11.68 20.45
N TYR A 444 -6.30 12.60 19.90
CA TYR A 444 -4.98 12.32 19.36
C TYR A 444 -4.10 13.57 19.30
N ILE A 445 -2.80 13.35 19.18
CA ILE A 445 -1.77 14.36 19.02
C ILE A 445 -1.15 14.21 17.64
N GLU A 446 -1.20 15.28 16.83
CA GLU A 446 -0.56 15.30 15.52
C GLU A 446 0.96 15.39 15.65
N MET A 447 1.66 14.50 14.98
CA MET A 447 3.11 14.48 14.95
C MET A 447 3.65 15.36 13.81
N SER A 448 4.55 16.28 14.12
CA SER A 448 5.19 17.15 13.14
C SER A 448 6.71 17.10 13.27
N GLY A 449 7.35 16.42 12.32
CA GLY A 449 8.80 16.33 12.27
C GLY A 449 9.51 17.68 12.08
N ARG A 450 8.79 18.72 11.59
CA ARG A 450 9.31 20.10 11.46
C ARG A 450 9.37 20.84 12.81
N LYS A 451 8.50 20.46 13.75
CA LYS A 451 8.43 21.06 15.10
C LYS A 451 9.24 20.27 16.14
N GLY A 452 10.01 19.26 15.73
CA GLY A 452 10.73 18.39 16.67
C GLY A 452 9.83 17.39 17.42
N LEU A 453 8.52 17.42 17.19
CA LEU A 453 7.52 16.55 17.84
C LEU A 453 7.28 15.25 17.03
N GLY A 454 8.26 14.77 16.28
CA GLY A 454 8.14 13.56 15.49
C GLY A 454 8.58 12.33 16.27
N VAL A 455 7.79 11.26 16.23
CA VAL A 455 8.21 9.94 16.75
C VAL A 455 8.98 9.20 15.67
N LYS A 456 10.23 8.87 15.97
CA LYS A 456 11.06 8.05 15.09
C LYS A 456 10.47 6.63 15.02
N ALA A 457 10.47 6.05 13.83
CA ALA A 457 9.86 4.74 13.58
C ALA A 457 10.47 3.64 14.44
N ASP A 458 11.80 3.64 14.57
CA ASP A 458 12.50 2.63 15.36
C ASP A 458 12.19 2.76 16.85
N ASP A 459 12.09 3.97 17.41
CA ASP A 459 11.72 4.17 18.82
C ASP A 459 10.32 3.59 19.12
N LEU A 460 9.37 3.77 18.17
CA LEU A 460 8.03 3.18 18.29
C LEU A 460 8.08 1.66 18.23
N ILE A 461 8.84 1.09 17.28
CA ILE A 461 8.97 -0.37 17.12
C ILE A 461 9.66 -0.96 18.34
N ASP A 462 10.72 -0.34 18.87
CA ASP A 462 11.45 -0.78 20.05
C ASP A 462 10.56 -0.78 21.30
N ALA A 463 9.80 0.29 21.52
CA ALA A 463 8.87 0.40 22.63
C ALA A 463 7.74 -0.64 22.54
N LEU A 464 7.20 -0.88 21.33
CA LEU A 464 6.18 -1.89 21.10
C LEU A 464 6.73 -3.30 21.33
N GLN A 465 7.95 -3.59 20.84
CA GLN A 465 8.64 -4.87 21.06
C GLN A 465 8.89 -5.13 22.54
N SER A 466 9.38 -4.13 23.28
CA SER A 466 9.63 -4.24 24.73
C SER A 466 8.36 -4.56 25.50
N LYS A 467 7.25 -3.88 25.19
CA LYS A 467 5.93 -4.15 25.81
C LYS A 467 5.40 -5.54 25.46
N ALA A 468 5.57 -5.97 24.21
CA ALA A 468 5.17 -7.32 23.79
C ALA A 468 5.99 -8.40 24.54
N ALA A 469 7.32 -8.23 24.64
CA ALA A 469 8.19 -9.14 25.38
C ALA A 469 7.84 -9.18 26.88
N GLU A 470 7.50 -8.04 27.48
CA GLU A 470 7.03 -7.99 28.87
C GLU A 470 5.74 -8.80 29.07
N SER A 471 4.76 -8.64 28.16
CA SER A 471 3.51 -9.42 28.19
C SER A 471 3.77 -10.92 28.05
N VAL A 472 4.70 -11.33 27.18
CA VAL A 472 5.12 -12.74 27.03
C VAL A 472 5.77 -13.23 28.34
N ARG A 473 6.67 -12.46 28.95
CA ARG A 473 7.38 -12.81 30.19
C ARG A 473 6.40 -13.01 31.34
N GLU A 474 5.40 -12.16 31.47
CA GLU A 474 4.35 -12.28 32.48
C GLU A 474 3.48 -13.52 32.30
N GLY A 475 3.09 -13.82 31.06
CA GLY A 475 2.28 -14.99 30.69
C GLY A 475 3.05 -16.31 30.80
N SER A 476 4.35 -16.31 30.48
CA SER A 476 5.19 -17.52 30.36
C SER A 476 5.82 -18.01 31.66
N LYS A 477 5.52 -17.40 32.80
CA LYS A 477 6.07 -17.83 34.14
C LYS A 477 5.94 -19.32 34.44
N ARG A 478 5.24 -20.09 33.60
CA ARG A 478 5.01 -21.54 33.75
C ARG A 478 5.67 -22.39 32.67
N GLU A 479 6.27 -21.81 31.61
CA GLU A 479 6.65 -22.56 30.40
C GLU A 479 8.16 -22.71 30.18
N GLY A 480 9.02 -22.06 30.98
CA GLY A 480 10.48 -22.24 30.93
C GLY A 480 11.12 -21.69 29.64
N LEU A 481 10.53 -20.65 29.01
CA LEU A 481 11.11 -19.97 27.87
C LEU A 481 12.42 -19.27 28.26
N SER A 482 13.40 -19.28 27.36
CA SER A 482 14.62 -18.47 27.50
C SER A 482 14.33 -16.99 27.23
N GLU A 483 15.21 -16.09 27.67
CA GLU A 483 15.09 -14.66 27.36
C GLU A 483 15.18 -14.42 25.84
N ASP A 484 15.99 -15.16 25.11
CA ASP A 484 16.10 -15.07 23.65
C ASP A 484 14.77 -15.45 22.97
N ASP A 485 14.07 -16.50 23.46
CA ASP A 485 12.74 -16.88 22.96
C ASP A 485 11.71 -15.78 23.25
N ILE A 486 11.75 -15.19 24.45
CA ILE A 486 10.84 -14.09 24.85
C ILE A 486 11.06 -12.87 23.97
N GLU A 487 12.30 -12.49 23.71
CA GLU A 487 12.60 -11.38 22.82
C GLU A 487 12.19 -11.65 21.36
N GLN A 488 12.40 -12.88 20.89
CA GLN A 488 11.96 -13.28 19.55
C GLN A 488 10.43 -13.22 19.42
N LEU A 489 9.71 -13.77 20.38
CA LEU A 489 8.23 -13.67 20.41
C LEU A 489 7.77 -12.22 20.51
N GLY A 490 8.45 -11.39 21.32
CA GLY A 490 8.19 -9.96 21.41
C GLY A 490 8.32 -9.25 20.06
N ARG A 491 9.35 -9.59 19.28
CA ARG A 491 9.53 -9.09 17.91
C ARG A 491 8.37 -9.49 17.01
N GLU A 492 8.01 -10.77 16.97
CA GLU A 492 6.96 -11.30 16.11
C GLU A 492 5.58 -10.74 16.44
N ILE A 493 5.25 -10.63 17.73
CA ILE A 493 4.00 -10.05 18.21
C ILE A 493 3.92 -8.56 17.88
N SER A 494 5.01 -7.82 18.10
CA SER A 494 5.04 -6.38 17.83
C SER A 494 4.86 -6.06 16.34
N VAL A 495 5.48 -6.83 15.45
CA VAL A 495 5.31 -6.68 14.00
C VAL A 495 3.86 -6.95 13.58
N ALA A 496 3.25 -8.03 14.07
CA ALA A 496 1.85 -8.34 13.79
C ALA A 496 0.91 -7.25 14.33
N ALA A 497 1.13 -6.80 15.57
CA ALA A 497 0.36 -5.74 16.22
C ALA A 497 0.42 -4.44 15.41
N LEU A 498 1.63 -4.00 15.04
CA LEU A 498 1.83 -2.75 14.29
C LEU A 498 1.21 -2.82 12.89
N ARG A 499 1.52 -3.88 12.14
CA ARG A 499 0.98 -4.05 10.78
C ARG A 499 -0.54 -4.11 10.78
N TYR A 500 -1.13 -4.90 11.68
CA TYR A 500 -2.58 -5.02 11.78
C TYR A 500 -3.24 -3.69 12.15
N PHE A 501 -2.67 -2.97 13.13
CA PHE A 501 -3.20 -1.67 13.57
C PHE A 501 -3.24 -0.64 12.42
N MET A 502 -2.19 -0.60 11.59
CA MET A 502 -2.11 0.31 10.45
C MET A 502 -3.15 0.01 9.35
N LEU A 503 -3.68 -1.24 9.31
CA LEU A 503 -4.61 -1.73 8.29
C LEU A 503 -6.08 -1.75 8.72
N LYS A 504 -6.36 -1.96 10.02
CA LYS A 504 -7.73 -2.23 10.49
C LYS A 504 -8.72 -1.08 10.28
N TYR A 505 -8.23 0.13 10.16
CA TYR A 505 -9.06 1.30 9.89
C TYR A 505 -9.05 1.66 8.41
N GLY A 506 -10.18 2.15 7.93
CA GLY A 506 -10.30 2.62 6.55
C GLY A 506 -9.22 3.67 6.20
N ARG A 507 -8.70 3.60 4.97
CA ARG A 507 -7.60 4.47 4.51
C ARG A 507 -7.91 5.97 4.61
N ASN A 508 -9.18 6.35 4.49
CA ASN A 508 -9.67 7.74 4.54
C ASN A 508 -9.91 8.25 5.98
N LYS A 509 -9.41 7.54 6.99
CA LYS A 509 -9.51 7.97 8.40
C LYS A 509 -8.14 8.26 8.97
N VAL A 510 -8.03 9.38 9.70
CA VAL A 510 -6.90 9.60 10.60
C VAL A 510 -6.94 8.51 11.67
N ILE A 511 -5.82 7.87 11.92
CA ILE A 511 -5.70 6.85 12.98
C ILE A 511 -4.83 7.38 14.12
N ALA A 512 -5.27 7.13 15.35
CA ALA A 512 -4.48 7.43 16.54
C ALA A 512 -3.87 6.12 17.05
N PHE A 513 -2.55 5.97 16.92
CA PHE A 513 -1.88 4.74 17.35
C PHE A 513 -1.85 4.66 18.88
N ASP A 514 -2.28 3.51 19.40
CA ASP A 514 -2.31 3.19 20.83
C ASP A 514 -1.64 1.83 21.10
N PHE A 515 -0.69 1.79 22.04
CA PHE A 515 0.04 0.57 22.38
C PHE A 515 -0.88 -0.52 22.97
N ASN A 516 -1.81 -0.14 23.83
CA ASN A 516 -2.66 -1.11 24.51
C ASN A 516 -3.66 -1.73 23.54
N GLU A 517 -4.22 -0.90 22.64
CA GLU A 517 -5.11 -1.38 21.59
C GLU A 517 -4.38 -2.29 20.60
N ALA A 518 -3.14 -1.94 20.21
CA ALA A 518 -2.37 -2.72 19.26
C ALA A 518 -1.94 -4.09 19.80
N LEU A 519 -1.62 -4.17 21.09
CA LEU A 519 -1.11 -5.38 21.76
C LEU A 519 -2.21 -6.24 22.41
N THR A 520 -3.48 -5.87 22.29
CA THR A 520 -4.55 -6.69 22.85
C THR A 520 -4.60 -8.08 22.21
N PHE A 521 -4.83 -9.11 23.05
CA PHE A 521 -5.05 -10.49 22.61
C PHE A 521 -6.55 -10.84 22.46
N GLU A 522 -7.41 -9.83 22.47
CA GLU A 522 -8.85 -9.98 22.32
C GLU A 522 -9.35 -9.08 21.19
N GLY A 523 -10.39 -9.52 20.50
CA GLY A 523 -11.06 -8.74 19.48
C GLY A 523 -10.25 -8.60 18.19
N ASP A 524 -10.26 -7.38 17.63
CA ASP A 524 -9.76 -7.08 16.29
C ASP A 524 -8.30 -6.59 16.35
N SER A 525 -7.35 -7.53 16.49
CA SER A 525 -5.92 -7.24 16.65
C SER A 525 -5.01 -8.26 15.97
N GLY A 526 -3.76 -7.86 15.69
CA GLY A 526 -2.72 -8.75 15.15
C GLY A 526 -2.38 -9.91 16.09
N PRO A 527 -2.11 -9.68 17.39
CA PRO A 527 -1.86 -10.76 18.33
C PRO A 527 -3.01 -11.77 18.46
N TYR A 528 -4.26 -11.34 18.33
CA TYR A 528 -5.42 -12.24 18.33
C TYR A 528 -5.42 -13.18 17.12
N LEU A 529 -5.05 -12.69 15.93
CA LEU A 529 -4.90 -13.54 14.74
C LEU A 529 -3.79 -14.58 14.94
N GLN A 530 -2.62 -14.17 15.46
CA GLN A 530 -1.54 -15.11 15.80
C GLN A 530 -1.99 -16.15 16.82
N TYR A 531 -2.66 -15.72 17.89
CA TYR A 531 -3.20 -16.62 18.92
C TYR A 531 -4.18 -17.65 18.31
N SER A 532 -5.04 -17.23 17.39
CA SER A 532 -5.96 -18.13 16.68
C SER A 532 -5.21 -19.21 15.90
N THR A 533 -4.13 -18.85 15.20
CA THR A 533 -3.27 -19.80 14.47
C THR A 533 -2.59 -20.80 15.42
N VAL A 534 -1.99 -20.30 16.50
CA VAL A 534 -1.33 -21.13 17.51
C VAL A 534 -2.32 -22.12 18.15
N ARG A 535 -3.58 -21.72 18.38
CA ARG A 535 -4.62 -22.64 18.85
C ARG A 535 -4.88 -23.78 17.88
N VAL A 536 -4.98 -23.48 16.59
CA VAL A 536 -5.19 -24.51 15.55
C VAL A 536 -4.00 -25.47 15.52
N GLU A 537 -2.77 -24.96 15.50
CA GLU A 537 -1.56 -25.80 15.55
C GLU A 537 -1.51 -26.70 16.78
N ASN A 538 -1.86 -26.17 17.95
CA ASN A 538 -1.92 -26.95 19.18
C ASN A 538 -2.99 -28.07 19.14
N ILE A 539 -4.11 -27.87 18.43
CA ILE A 539 -5.11 -28.91 18.21
C ILE A 539 -4.47 -30.05 17.40
N PHE A 540 -3.82 -29.75 16.28
CA PHE A 540 -3.15 -30.75 15.45
C PHE A 540 -2.03 -31.47 16.19
N ARG A 541 -1.21 -30.76 16.96
CA ARG A 541 -0.17 -31.37 17.80
C ARG A 541 -0.76 -32.37 18.82
N LYS A 542 -1.83 -31.99 19.51
CA LYS A 542 -2.52 -32.89 20.48
C LYS A 542 -3.18 -34.07 19.78
N MET A 543 -3.67 -33.93 18.56
CA MET A 543 -4.17 -35.04 17.75
C MET A 543 -3.04 -36.03 17.45
N ALA A 544 -1.89 -35.53 16.99
CA ALA A 544 -0.71 -36.36 16.71
C ALA A 544 -0.21 -37.11 17.96
N GLU A 545 -0.16 -36.44 19.14
CA GLU A 545 0.18 -37.06 20.44
C GLU A 545 -0.77 -38.20 20.82
N ARG A 546 -2.01 -38.17 20.36
CA ARG A 546 -3.02 -39.23 20.57
C ARG A 546 -3.02 -40.31 19.47
N GLY A 547 -2.07 -40.24 18.53
CA GLY A 547 -1.98 -41.17 17.40
C GLY A 547 -3.03 -40.94 16.30
N VAL A 548 -3.70 -39.78 16.31
CA VAL A 548 -4.66 -39.42 15.26
C VAL A 548 -3.87 -38.74 14.13
N GLU A 549 -3.80 -39.39 12.97
CA GLU A 549 -3.23 -38.74 11.78
C GLU A 549 -4.12 -37.60 11.30
N SER A 550 -3.52 -36.40 11.19
CA SER A 550 -4.20 -35.20 10.68
C SER A 550 -3.96 -34.96 9.20
N LYS A 551 -3.39 -35.93 8.49
CA LYS A 551 -3.18 -35.82 7.03
C LYS A 551 -4.50 -36.01 6.32
N LEU A 552 -5.04 -34.91 5.82
CA LEU A 552 -6.16 -34.93 4.88
C LEU A 552 -5.59 -35.29 3.50
N ASP A 553 -6.05 -36.41 2.94
CA ASP A 553 -5.85 -36.69 1.51
C ASP A 553 -7.03 -36.05 0.74
N PRO A 554 -6.82 -34.93 0.04
CA PRO A 554 -7.90 -34.27 -0.68
C PRO A 554 -8.58 -35.17 -1.71
N THR A 555 -7.88 -36.16 -2.23
CA THR A 555 -8.40 -37.10 -3.25
C THR A 555 -9.33 -38.17 -2.67
N SER A 556 -9.29 -38.35 -1.34
CA SER A 556 -10.14 -39.32 -0.63
C SER A 556 -11.42 -38.68 -0.03
N LEU A 557 -11.64 -37.38 -0.24
CA LEU A 557 -12.82 -36.69 0.28
C LEU A 557 -14.06 -37.09 -0.50
N ASP A 558 -14.96 -37.81 0.17
CA ASP A 558 -16.26 -38.18 -0.39
C ASP A 558 -17.32 -37.13 -0.01
N ALA A 559 -17.95 -36.55 -1.02
CA ALA A 559 -18.97 -35.51 -0.86
C ALA A 559 -20.18 -35.96 -0.02
N LEU A 560 -20.59 -37.23 -0.09
CA LEU A 560 -21.71 -37.76 0.69
C LEU A 560 -21.34 -37.83 2.17
N THR A 561 -20.17 -38.37 2.50
CA THR A 561 -19.66 -38.43 3.87
C THR A 561 -19.49 -37.03 4.47
N LEU A 562 -19.02 -36.06 3.67
CA LEU A 562 -18.90 -34.65 4.09
C LEU A 562 -20.28 -34.03 4.36
N ASN A 563 -21.26 -34.29 3.50
CA ASN A 563 -22.63 -33.77 3.70
C ASN A 563 -23.27 -34.29 5.00
N GLU A 564 -23.00 -35.53 5.39
CA GLU A 564 -23.50 -36.12 6.64
C GLU A 564 -22.73 -35.62 7.87
N GLY A 565 -21.46 -35.26 7.73
CA GLY A 565 -20.56 -34.88 8.84
C GLY A 565 -20.44 -33.39 9.10
N LEU A 566 -20.78 -32.51 8.15
CA LEU A 566 -20.64 -31.06 8.28
C LEU A 566 -21.75 -30.47 9.15
N THR A 567 -21.36 -29.91 10.32
CA THR A 567 -22.27 -29.05 11.09
C THR A 567 -22.39 -27.67 10.44
N ASP A 568 -23.38 -26.89 10.84
CA ASP A 568 -23.57 -25.52 10.35
C ASP A 568 -22.37 -24.63 10.66
N GLU A 569 -21.72 -24.81 11.81
CA GLU A 569 -20.50 -24.07 12.21
C GLU A 569 -19.30 -24.45 11.32
N MET A 570 -19.11 -25.72 11.02
CA MET A 570 -18.06 -26.18 10.12
C MET A 570 -18.30 -25.65 8.70
N TRP A 571 -19.52 -25.69 8.24
CA TRP A 571 -19.89 -25.14 6.93
C TRP A 571 -19.63 -23.61 6.87
N GLU A 572 -19.95 -22.87 7.93
CA GLU A 572 -19.68 -21.43 7.99
C GLU A 572 -18.17 -21.14 7.87
N LEU A 573 -17.31 -21.93 8.51
CA LEU A 573 -15.84 -21.79 8.37
C LEU A 573 -15.38 -22.06 6.93
N VAL A 574 -15.92 -23.09 6.28
CA VAL A 574 -15.61 -23.39 4.87
C VAL A 574 -16.06 -22.24 3.97
N ARG A 575 -17.27 -21.74 4.17
CA ARG A 575 -17.82 -20.63 3.41
C ARG A 575 -17.00 -19.35 3.56
N LEU A 576 -16.62 -18.98 4.81
CA LEU A 576 -15.78 -17.82 5.09
C LEU A 576 -14.39 -17.96 4.47
N SER A 577 -13.79 -19.14 4.54
CA SER A 577 -12.49 -19.37 3.88
C SER A 577 -12.57 -19.24 2.36
N ALA A 578 -13.71 -19.63 1.76
CA ALA A 578 -13.95 -19.49 0.33
C ALA A 578 -14.21 -18.04 -0.12
N GLU A 579 -14.51 -17.13 0.80
CA GLU A 579 -14.65 -15.69 0.51
C GLU A 579 -13.31 -14.94 0.43
N LEU A 580 -12.22 -15.50 0.99
CA LEU A 580 -10.91 -14.84 1.05
C LEU A 580 -10.42 -14.33 -0.31
N PRO A 581 -10.48 -15.09 -1.41
CA PRO A 581 -10.08 -14.60 -2.73
C PRO A 581 -10.84 -13.38 -3.20
N SER A 582 -12.15 -13.41 -3.03
CA SER A 582 -13.01 -12.29 -3.39
C SER A 582 -12.77 -11.06 -2.49
N ALA A 583 -12.44 -11.28 -1.22
CA ALA A 583 -12.06 -10.19 -0.31
C ALA A 583 -10.74 -9.52 -0.76
N ILE A 584 -9.73 -10.31 -1.13
CA ILE A 584 -8.46 -9.80 -1.66
C ILE A 584 -8.70 -9.00 -2.94
N ARG A 585 -9.50 -9.52 -3.88
CA ARG A 585 -9.84 -8.83 -5.13
C ARG A 585 -10.56 -7.51 -4.86
N ARG A 586 -11.60 -7.52 -4.02
CA ARG A 586 -12.30 -6.27 -3.63
C ARG A 586 -11.36 -5.25 -3.00
N ALA A 587 -10.42 -5.69 -2.16
CA ALA A 587 -9.45 -4.80 -1.52
C ALA A 587 -8.47 -4.17 -2.53
N THR A 588 -8.15 -4.86 -3.62
CA THR A 588 -7.26 -4.36 -4.67
C THR A 588 -7.97 -3.52 -5.73
N ASP A 589 -9.26 -3.75 -5.96
CA ASP A 589 -10.06 -3.04 -6.97
C ASP A 589 -10.71 -1.75 -6.42
N ALA A 590 -10.81 -1.60 -5.10
CA ALA A 590 -11.46 -0.47 -4.43
C ALA A 590 -10.54 0.76 -4.23
N LEU A 591 -9.50 0.95 -5.05
CA LEU A 591 -8.56 2.07 -4.95
C LEU A 591 -9.03 3.33 -5.67
#